data_a8cb1f0b388c62db280d07d1ef4642f8
#
_entry.id   a8cb1f0b388c62db280d07d1ef4642f8
#
_cell.length_a   1.000
_cell.length_b   1.000
_cell.length_c   1.000
_cell.angle_alpha   90.00
_cell.angle_beta   90.00
_cell.angle_gamma   90.00
#
_symmetry.space_group_name_H-M   'P 1'
#
loop_
_entity.id
_entity.type
_entity.pdbx_description
1 polymer ?
#
loop_
_entity_poly.entity_id
_entity_poly.type
_entity_poly.pdbx_seq_one_letter_code
_entity_poly.pdbx_strand_id
1 'polypeptide(L)'
;MNDTGHFVRDDVRGLLEMMEAMDRPDFSEQPIAEARAGMLAMAPMIDLPARELPLIRDLTCPGPAGDIRLRLYDSRAHRDAACPLMLYMHGGGFVFGDLDTHHGLCTELAAGMDLPVLAVDYRLAPENPFPAAPEDCEAAARWAAKSPHELGIKVTGLIPIGDSAGGNLAIVTTQSLAEEEAMVPVVLQVPIYPLADPLAPHPSYRDFAEGYFLSVQAIEFFDQAYGGDHADRRTYPILGRHEGTPPTVVVTAGLDPLRDSGRNYAAHLIQAGTDVLYLEMRGSIHGWVNMRKAIPSAQADLHAVLSAMKTMLERHG
;
A
#
# COMPACT_ATOMS: atom_id res chain seq x y z
N MET A 1 -16.12 -23.82 5.44
CA MET A 1 -14.62 -23.74 5.53
C MET A 1 -14.05 -25.03 6.05
N ASN A 2 -13.17 -25.72 5.34
CA ASN A 2 -12.44 -26.87 5.89
C ASN A 2 -11.53 -26.37 7.02
N ASP A 3 -11.45 -27.10 8.12
CA ASP A 3 -10.50 -26.81 9.21
C ASP A 3 -9.06 -26.98 8.67
N THR A 4 -8.49 -25.89 8.18
CA THR A 4 -7.13 -25.84 7.59
C THR A 4 -6.03 -25.85 8.68
N GLY A 5 -6.40 -25.88 9.96
CA GLY A 5 -5.47 -25.79 11.10
C GLY A 5 -4.83 -24.39 11.28
N HIS A 6 -5.18 -23.40 10.46
CA HIS A 6 -4.70 -22.03 10.60
C HIS A 6 -5.58 -21.22 11.56
N PHE A 7 -4.95 -20.40 12.40
CA PHE A 7 -5.67 -19.48 13.25
C PHE A 7 -6.32 -18.37 12.42
N VAL A 8 -7.64 -18.24 12.49
CA VAL A 8 -8.46 -17.19 11.86
C VAL A 8 -9.18 -16.45 12.98
N ARG A 9 -9.10 -15.12 12.98
CA ARG A 9 -9.86 -14.28 13.94
C ARG A 9 -11.37 -14.43 13.69
N ASP A 10 -12.18 -14.30 14.73
CA ASP A 10 -13.62 -14.51 14.61
C ASP A 10 -14.32 -13.54 13.65
N ASP A 11 -13.93 -12.26 13.67
CA ASP A 11 -14.45 -11.23 12.75
C ASP A 11 -13.99 -11.44 11.31
N VAL A 12 -12.76 -11.93 11.10
CA VAL A 12 -12.28 -12.33 9.77
C VAL A 12 -13.06 -13.54 9.26
N ARG A 13 -13.30 -14.54 10.11
CA ARG A 13 -14.09 -15.71 9.78
C ARG A 13 -15.51 -15.32 9.34
N GLY A 14 -16.16 -14.43 10.09
CA GLY A 14 -17.50 -13.93 9.76
C GLY A 14 -17.55 -13.23 8.39
N LEU A 15 -16.51 -12.45 8.05
CA LEU A 15 -16.42 -11.83 6.71
C LEU A 15 -16.24 -12.89 5.61
N LEU A 16 -15.34 -13.85 5.80
CA LEU A 16 -15.07 -14.89 4.80
C LEU A 16 -16.31 -15.77 4.56
N GLU A 17 -17.05 -16.15 5.60
CA GLU A 17 -18.32 -16.90 5.50
C GLU A 17 -19.40 -16.09 4.76
N MET A 18 -19.49 -14.78 5.01
CA MET A 18 -20.40 -13.90 4.30
C MET A 18 -20.03 -13.81 2.80
N MET A 19 -18.76 -13.71 2.47
CA MET A 19 -18.28 -13.65 1.08
C MET A 19 -18.56 -14.96 0.33
N GLU A 20 -18.29 -16.10 0.96
CA GLU A 20 -18.58 -17.44 0.41
C GLU A 20 -20.09 -17.60 0.11
N ALA A 21 -20.95 -17.12 1.03
CA ALA A 21 -22.40 -17.16 0.85
C ALA A 21 -22.92 -16.24 -0.27
N MET A 22 -22.17 -15.21 -0.66
CA MET A 22 -22.55 -14.29 -1.74
C MET A 22 -22.32 -14.87 -3.14
N ASP A 23 -21.58 -15.98 -3.28
CA ASP A 23 -21.25 -16.67 -4.54
C ASP A 23 -20.83 -15.67 -5.65
N ARG A 24 -19.95 -14.74 -5.32
CA ARG A 24 -19.49 -13.72 -6.27
C ARG A 24 -18.41 -14.29 -7.17
N PRO A 25 -18.44 -13.97 -8.47
CA PRO A 25 -17.36 -14.35 -9.38
C PRO A 25 -16.04 -13.72 -8.94
N ASP A 26 -14.93 -14.41 -9.18
CA ASP A 26 -13.58 -13.88 -8.98
C ASP A 26 -13.37 -12.59 -9.81
N PHE A 27 -12.46 -11.74 -9.36
CA PHE A 27 -12.12 -10.50 -10.08
C PHE A 27 -11.66 -10.74 -11.51
N SER A 28 -11.02 -11.89 -11.78
CA SER A 28 -10.56 -12.32 -13.10
C SER A 28 -11.69 -12.66 -14.06
N GLU A 29 -12.91 -12.94 -13.56
CA GLU A 29 -14.06 -13.36 -14.34
C GLU A 29 -14.98 -12.22 -14.76
N GLN A 30 -14.67 -10.99 -14.35
CA GLN A 30 -15.51 -9.82 -14.60
C GLN A 30 -14.81 -8.84 -15.56
N PRO A 31 -15.59 -8.07 -16.36
CA PRO A 31 -15.04 -6.92 -17.07
C PRO A 31 -14.39 -5.93 -16.08
N ILE A 32 -13.17 -5.50 -16.36
CA ILE A 32 -12.38 -4.65 -15.43
C ILE A 32 -13.13 -3.39 -14.99
N ALA A 33 -13.86 -2.74 -15.91
CA ALA A 33 -14.64 -1.55 -15.59
C ALA A 33 -15.75 -1.84 -14.56
N GLU A 34 -16.41 -3.00 -14.65
CA GLU A 34 -17.44 -3.43 -13.70
C GLU A 34 -16.81 -3.79 -12.35
N ALA A 35 -15.68 -4.48 -12.36
CA ALA A 35 -14.94 -4.82 -11.14
C ALA A 35 -14.45 -3.56 -10.40
N ARG A 36 -13.94 -2.54 -11.12
CA ARG A 36 -13.56 -1.23 -10.55
C ARG A 36 -14.77 -0.52 -9.92
N ALA A 37 -15.88 -0.45 -10.65
CA ALA A 37 -17.11 0.15 -10.14
C ALA A 37 -17.66 -0.60 -8.91
N GLY A 38 -17.59 -1.92 -8.92
CA GLY A 38 -17.97 -2.77 -7.80
C GLY A 38 -17.11 -2.54 -6.56
N MET A 39 -15.80 -2.42 -6.71
CA MET A 39 -14.86 -2.13 -5.63
C MET A 39 -15.17 -0.75 -4.99
N LEU A 40 -15.36 0.27 -5.81
CA LEU A 40 -15.72 1.60 -5.34
C LEU A 40 -17.05 1.61 -4.58
N ALA A 41 -18.06 0.91 -5.09
CA ALA A 41 -19.36 0.79 -4.43
C ALA A 41 -19.29 0.01 -3.11
N MET A 42 -18.37 -0.96 -3.00
CA MET A 42 -18.20 -1.79 -1.82
C MET A 42 -17.40 -1.09 -0.71
N ALA A 43 -16.47 -0.19 -1.05
CA ALA A 43 -15.59 0.45 -0.08
C ALA A 43 -16.33 1.02 1.15
N PRO A 44 -17.40 1.82 1.06
CA PRO A 44 -18.13 2.35 2.24
C PRO A 44 -18.92 1.28 3.00
N MET A 45 -19.07 0.08 2.44
CA MET A 45 -19.76 -1.03 3.08
C MET A 45 -18.83 -1.81 4.00
N ILE A 46 -17.55 -1.91 3.66
CA ILE A 46 -16.56 -2.74 4.34
C ILE A 46 -15.56 -1.92 5.18
N ASP A 47 -15.36 -0.65 4.86
CA ASP A 47 -14.46 0.21 5.64
C ASP A 47 -15.24 1.21 6.52
N LEU A 48 -14.55 1.74 7.54
CA LEU A 48 -15.08 2.78 8.40
C LEU A 48 -15.26 4.09 7.60
N PRO A 49 -16.24 4.95 7.99
CA PRO A 49 -16.37 6.26 7.38
C PRO A 49 -15.07 7.05 7.49
N ALA A 50 -14.75 7.80 6.44
CA ALA A 50 -13.60 8.70 6.45
C ALA A 50 -13.72 9.72 7.59
N ARG A 51 -12.60 10.08 8.22
CA ARG A 51 -12.56 11.17 9.20
C ARG A 51 -12.75 12.51 8.50
N GLU A 52 -13.49 13.39 9.13
CA GLU A 52 -13.48 14.80 8.75
C GLU A 52 -12.12 15.41 9.08
N LEU A 53 -11.45 15.93 8.07
CA LEU A 53 -10.18 16.62 8.22
C LEU A 53 -10.32 18.09 7.83
N PRO A 54 -9.56 19.00 8.49
CA PRO A 54 -9.53 20.42 8.15
C PRO A 54 -9.06 20.72 6.72
N LEU A 55 -8.25 19.82 6.12
CA LEU A 55 -7.78 19.94 4.75
C LEU A 55 -7.87 18.61 4.01
N ILE A 56 -8.70 18.60 2.98
CA ILE A 56 -8.71 17.59 1.91
C ILE A 56 -8.77 18.37 0.60
N ARG A 57 -7.80 18.14 -0.30
CA ARG A 57 -7.70 18.92 -1.53
C ARG A 57 -7.13 18.09 -2.66
N ASP A 58 -7.81 18.12 -3.81
CA ASP A 58 -7.33 17.52 -5.04
C ASP A 58 -6.31 18.45 -5.71
N LEU A 59 -5.24 17.86 -6.21
CA LEU A 59 -4.10 18.49 -6.86
C LEU A 59 -3.72 17.70 -8.11
N THR A 60 -2.82 18.27 -8.90
CA THR A 60 -2.14 17.56 -9.99
C THR A 60 -0.65 17.84 -9.94
N CYS A 61 0.15 16.91 -10.43
CA CYS A 61 1.57 17.14 -10.72
C CYS A 61 1.92 16.66 -12.13
N PRO A 62 2.96 17.22 -12.77
CA PRO A 62 3.45 16.71 -14.04
C PRO A 62 3.93 15.28 -13.92
N GLY A 63 3.47 14.40 -14.80
CA GLY A 63 3.90 13.02 -14.92
C GLY A 63 4.47 12.71 -16.30
N PRO A 64 5.00 11.50 -16.52
CA PRO A 64 5.65 11.11 -17.77
C PRO A 64 4.70 11.02 -18.98
N ALA A 65 3.40 10.84 -18.75
CA ALA A 65 2.39 10.73 -19.81
C ALA A 65 1.26 11.77 -19.72
N GLY A 66 1.43 12.79 -18.88
CA GLY A 66 0.44 13.82 -18.60
C GLY A 66 0.34 14.11 -17.12
N ASP A 67 -0.62 14.93 -16.71
CA ASP A 67 -0.80 15.27 -15.31
C ASP A 67 -1.30 14.06 -14.48
N ILE A 68 -0.66 13.82 -13.34
CA ILE A 68 -1.05 12.81 -12.36
C ILE A 68 -1.97 13.48 -11.34
N ARG A 69 -3.14 12.90 -11.11
CA ARG A 69 -4.06 13.35 -10.07
C ARG A 69 -3.52 12.94 -8.69
N LEU A 70 -3.66 13.85 -7.73
CA LEU A 70 -3.21 13.67 -6.35
C LEU A 70 -4.32 14.13 -5.41
N ARG A 71 -4.38 13.57 -4.20
CA ARG A 71 -5.21 14.11 -3.13
C ARG A 71 -4.39 14.30 -1.86
N LEU A 72 -4.37 15.53 -1.38
CA LEU A 72 -3.72 15.92 -0.12
C LEU A 72 -4.73 15.85 1.02
N TYR A 73 -4.32 15.18 2.09
CA TYR A 73 -5.05 15.08 3.36
C TYR A 73 -4.19 15.64 4.47
N ASP A 74 -4.74 16.49 5.34
CA ASP A 74 -4.04 16.99 6.51
C ASP A 74 -4.99 17.17 7.70
N SER A 75 -4.55 16.72 8.88
CA SER A 75 -5.22 16.93 10.16
C SER A 75 -5.18 18.39 10.60
N ARG A 76 -4.44 19.26 9.91
CA ARG A 76 -4.30 20.70 10.15
C ARG A 76 -4.70 21.49 8.91
N ALA A 77 -5.41 22.61 9.13
CA ALA A 77 -5.76 23.52 8.03
C ALA A 77 -4.53 24.21 7.41
N HIS A 78 -3.50 24.45 8.22
CA HIS A 78 -2.23 25.03 7.82
C HIS A 78 -1.07 24.39 8.59
N ARG A 79 0.10 24.34 7.95
CA ARG A 79 1.37 23.94 8.56
C ARG A 79 2.41 25.04 8.38
N ASP A 80 2.71 25.75 9.47
CA ASP A 80 3.79 26.73 9.49
C ASP A 80 5.17 26.07 9.59
N ALA A 81 5.24 24.94 10.29
CA ALA A 81 6.46 24.17 10.42
C ALA A 81 6.64 23.20 9.24
N ALA A 82 7.88 23.10 8.78
CA ALA A 82 8.26 22.05 7.83
C ALA A 82 8.12 20.65 8.47
N CYS A 83 7.68 19.67 7.70
CA CYS A 83 7.43 18.31 8.20
C CYS A 83 7.65 17.26 7.12
N PRO A 84 7.81 15.98 7.49
CA PRO A 84 7.73 14.87 6.55
C PRO A 84 6.34 14.77 5.89
N LEU A 85 6.31 14.21 4.68
CA LEU A 85 5.10 13.96 3.90
C LEU A 85 4.96 12.47 3.65
N MET A 86 3.83 11.87 4.03
CA MET A 86 3.47 10.52 3.62
C MET A 86 3.02 10.54 2.16
N LEU A 87 3.69 9.76 1.30
CA LEU A 87 3.30 9.54 -0.08
C LEU A 87 2.58 8.19 -0.15
N TYR A 88 1.26 8.23 -0.32
CA TYR A 88 0.43 7.03 -0.29
C TYR A 88 0.16 6.51 -1.69
N MET A 89 0.50 5.24 -1.93
CA MET A 89 0.18 4.48 -3.12
C MET A 89 -0.84 3.39 -2.76
N HIS A 90 -1.99 3.39 -3.43
CA HIS A 90 -3.08 2.46 -3.13
C HIS A 90 -2.81 1.04 -3.64
N GLY A 91 -3.45 0.05 -3.02
CA GLY A 91 -3.49 -1.34 -3.48
C GLY A 91 -4.45 -1.56 -4.65
N GLY A 92 -4.56 -2.83 -5.08
CA GLY A 92 -5.48 -3.24 -6.15
C GLY A 92 -4.79 -3.89 -7.34
N GLY A 93 -3.65 -4.54 -7.14
CA GLY A 93 -2.96 -5.34 -8.16
C GLY A 93 -2.51 -4.53 -9.38
N PHE A 94 -2.27 -3.22 -9.24
CA PHE A 94 -1.98 -2.27 -10.32
C PHE A 94 -3.12 -2.11 -11.34
N VAL A 95 -4.28 -2.74 -11.11
CA VAL A 95 -5.45 -2.78 -12.02
C VAL A 95 -6.65 -2.07 -11.40
N PHE A 96 -6.79 -2.12 -10.11
CA PHE A 96 -7.90 -1.56 -9.34
C PHE A 96 -7.42 -0.48 -8.38
N GLY A 97 -8.40 0.20 -7.74
CA GLY A 97 -8.14 1.24 -6.77
C GLY A 97 -8.07 2.64 -7.40
N ASP A 98 -8.30 3.63 -6.56
CA ASP A 98 -8.24 5.05 -6.86
C ASP A 98 -8.19 5.87 -5.56
N LEU A 99 -8.24 7.21 -5.67
CA LEU A 99 -8.26 8.12 -4.53
C LEU A 99 -9.49 7.96 -3.63
N ASP A 100 -10.62 7.45 -4.16
CA ASP A 100 -11.88 7.34 -3.44
C ASP A 100 -11.99 6.00 -2.70
N THR A 101 -11.48 4.91 -3.28
CA THR A 101 -11.47 3.58 -2.65
C THR A 101 -10.61 3.54 -1.38
N HIS A 102 -9.56 4.35 -1.29
CA HIS A 102 -8.64 4.41 -0.14
C HIS A 102 -8.80 5.72 0.68
N HIS A 103 -9.87 6.49 0.41
CA HIS A 103 -10.12 7.76 1.06
C HIS A 103 -10.20 7.62 2.59
N GLY A 104 -10.95 6.64 3.10
CA GLY A 104 -11.08 6.39 4.53
C GLY A 104 -9.75 6.13 5.22
N LEU A 105 -8.90 5.28 4.63
CA LEU A 105 -7.57 4.97 5.16
C LEU A 105 -6.65 6.20 5.16
N CYS A 106 -6.62 6.99 4.06
CA CYS A 106 -5.78 8.19 4.00
C CYS A 106 -6.15 9.21 5.08
N THR A 107 -7.44 9.36 5.42
CA THR A 107 -7.85 10.24 6.52
C THR A 107 -7.40 9.73 7.88
N GLU A 108 -7.41 8.39 8.11
CA GLU A 108 -6.89 7.77 9.33
C GLU A 108 -5.38 7.95 9.47
N LEU A 109 -4.63 7.76 8.38
CA LEU A 109 -3.18 7.97 8.36
C LEU A 109 -2.83 9.43 8.71
N ALA A 110 -3.49 10.38 8.06
CA ALA A 110 -3.25 11.81 8.31
C ALA A 110 -3.56 12.21 9.76
N ALA A 111 -4.71 11.77 10.28
CA ALA A 111 -5.10 12.05 11.67
C ALA A 111 -4.21 11.32 12.69
N GLY A 112 -3.94 10.03 12.43
CA GLY A 112 -3.20 9.17 13.35
C GLY A 112 -1.72 9.54 13.51
N MET A 113 -1.09 10.02 12.42
CA MET A 113 0.31 10.45 12.43
C MET A 113 0.48 11.94 12.73
N ASP A 114 -0.58 12.74 12.57
CA ASP A 114 -0.50 14.22 12.53
C ASP A 114 0.52 14.71 11.48
N LEU A 115 0.56 14.02 10.34
CA LEU A 115 1.38 14.33 9.17
C LEU A 115 0.50 14.40 7.92
N PRO A 116 0.86 15.21 6.92
CA PRO A 116 0.15 15.26 5.66
C PRO A 116 0.33 13.95 4.87
N VAL A 117 -0.74 13.51 4.18
CA VAL A 117 -0.74 12.39 3.24
C VAL A 117 -1.02 12.93 1.85
N LEU A 118 -0.18 12.60 0.90
CA LEU A 118 -0.40 12.84 -0.53
C LEU A 118 -0.65 11.49 -1.22
N ALA A 119 -1.92 11.21 -1.54
CA ALA A 119 -2.30 10.01 -2.28
C ALA A 119 -2.11 10.23 -3.77
N VAL A 120 -1.55 9.21 -4.44
CA VAL A 120 -1.23 9.22 -5.86
C VAL A 120 -2.23 8.39 -6.65
N ASP A 121 -2.88 8.99 -7.64
CA ASP A 121 -3.76 8.32 -8.59
C ASP A 121 -2.92 7.89 -9.80
N TYR A 122 -2.08 6.89 -9.60
CA TYR A 122 -1.17 6.40 -10.63
C TYR A 122 -1.92 5.65 -11.73
N ARG A 123 -1.40 5.64 -12.95
CA ARG A 123 -1.99 4.96 -14.10
C ARG A 123 -2.10 3.45 -13.87
N LEU A 124 -3.27 2.91 -14.21
CA LEU A 124 -3.61 1.50 -14.01
C LEU A 124 -3.46 0.67 -15.28
N ALA A 125 -3.09 -0.58 -15.11
CA ALA A 125 -3.15 -1.62 -16.11
C ALA A 125 -4.60 -2.13 -16.29
N PRO A 126 -4.95 -2.76 -17.41
CA PRO A 126 -4.12 -3.00 -18.59
C PRO A 126 -4.02 -1.80 -19.53
N GLU A 127 -4.76 -0.71 -19.30
CA GLU A 127 -4.74 0.47 -20.16
C GLU A 127 -3.34 1.12 -20.21
N ASN A 128 -2.63 1.08 -19.07
CA ASN A 128 -1.27 1.56 -18.92
C ASN A 128 -0.45 0.50 -18.18
N PRO A 129 0.09 -0.51 -18.89
CA PRO A 129 0.84 -1.59 -18.27
C PRO A 129 2.17 -1.10 -17.69
N PHE A 130 2.91 -1.99 -17.05
CA PHE A 130 4.28 -1.73 -16.59
C PHE A 130 5.12 -1.06 -17.70
N PRO A 131 5.92 -0.03 -17.37
CA PRO A 131 6.22 0.51 -16.04
C PRO A 131 5.44 1.79 -15.67
N ALA A 132 4.22 2.01 -16.17
CA ALA A 132 3.49 3.25 -15.98
C ALA A 132 3.26 3.64 -14.51
N ALA A 133 2.83 2.69 -13.67
CA ALA A 133 2.56 2.94 -12.26
C ALA A 133 3.81 3.36 -11.46
N PRO A 134 4.96 2.65 -11.51
CA PRO A 134 6.18 3.09 -10.82
C PRO A 134 6.71 4.43 -11.34
N GLU A 135 6.61 4.73 -12.63
CA GLU A 135 7.02 6.01 -13.18
C GLU A 135 6.18 7.18 -12.65
N ASP A 136 4.87 7.00 -12.53
CA ASP A 136 3.97 8.02 -11.97
C ASP A 136 4.25 8.25 -10.48
N CYS A 137 4.45 7.18 -9.70
CA CYS A 137 4.74 7.29 -8.27
C CYS A 137 6.08 7.99 -8.03
N GLU A 138 7.11 7.67 -8.81
CA GLU A 138 8.40 8.36 -8.75
C GLU A 138 8.27 9.84 -9.12
N ALA A 139 7.54 10.17 -10.20
CA ALA A 139 7.31 11.55 -10.61
C ALA A 139 6.59 12.36 -9.51
N ALA A 140 5.54 11.80 -8.91
CA ALA A 140 4.82 12.42 -7.79
C ALA A 140 5.73 12.62 -6.57
N ALA A 141 6.58 11.64 -6.23
CA ALA A 141 7.55 11.74 -5.15
C ALA A 141 8.56 12.87 -5.38
N ARG A 142 9.15 12.93 -6.58
CA ARG A 142 10.11 13.99 -6.95
C ARG A 142 9.49 15.38 -7.01
N TRP A 143 8.22 15.48 -7.43
CA TRP A 143 7.47 16.72 -7.39
C TRP A 143 7.22 17.18 -5.94
N ALA A 144 6.74 16.29 -5.08
CA ALA A 144 6.47 16.60 -3.69
C ALA A 144 7.73 16.99 -2.91
N ALA A 145 8.87 16.33 -3.19
CA ALA A 145 10.17 16.63 -2.60
C ALA A 145 10.66 18.06 -2.86
N LYS A 146 10.20 18.71 -3.91
CA LYS A 146 10.52 20.12 -4.24
C LYS A 146 9.72 21.13 -3.41
N SER A 147 8.76 20.68 -2.60
CA SER A 147 7.82 21.53 -1.85
C SER A 147 7.15 22.58 -2.74
N PRO A 148 6.48 22.18 -3.84
CA PRO A 148 5.88 23.13 -4.78
C PRO A 148 4.82 23.99 -4.06
N HIS A 149 4.62 25.20 -4.55
CA HIS A 149 3.69 26.17 -3.94
C HIS A 149 2.26 25.60 -3.82
N GLU A 150 1.85 24.83 -4.83
CA GLU A 150 0.52 24.18 -4.90
C GLU A 150 0.32 23.16 -3.78
N LEU A 151 1.38 22.55 -3.29
CA LEU A 151 1.31 21.64 -2.14
C LEU A 151 1.01 22.40 -0.83
N GLY A 152 1.52 23.62 -0.70
CA GLY A 152 1.30 24.47 0.48
C GLY A 152 2.00 23.99 1.75
N ILE A 153 2.95 23.04 1.62
CA ILE A 153 3.69 22.42 2.72
C ILE A 153 5.18 22.44 2.38
N LYS A 154 6.01 22.80 3.35
CA LYS A 154 7.47 22.64 3.24
C LYS A 154 7.85 21.23 3.70
N VAL A 155 8.18 20.39 2.73
CA VAL A 155 8.53 18.97 2.97
C VAL A 155 9.97 18.85 3.42
N THR A 156 10.23 18.10 4.49
CA THR A 156 11.58 17.81 5.01
C THR A 156 12.06 16.40 4.72
N GLY A 157 11.15 15.49 4.38
CA GLY A 157 11.43 14.11 4.05
C GLY A 157 10.17 13.43 3.50
N LEU A 158 10.35 12.34 2.80
CA LEU A 158 9.26 11.53 2.27
C LEU A 158 9.08 10.25 3.09
N ILE A 159 7.84 9.81 3.21
CA ILE A 159 7.45 8.53 3.79
C ILE A 159 6.62 7.77 2.74
N PRO A 160 7.26 7.02 1.80
CA PRO A 160 6.55 6.15 0.90
C PRO A 160 5.82 5.06 1.69
N ILE A 161 4.49 5.01 1.52
CA ILE A 161 3.60 4.09 2.20
C ILE A 161 2.55 3.59 1.22
N GLY A 162 2.20 2.32 1.30
CA GLY A 162 1.15 1.75 0.46
C GLY A 162 0.85 0.32 0.84
N ASP A 163 -0.27 -0.18 0.33
CA ASP A 163 -0.78 -1.51 0.61
C ASP A 163 -0.76 -2.39 -0.66
N SER A 164 -0.40 -3.67 -0.55
CA SER A 164 -0.39 -4.63 -1.67
C SER A 164 0.50 -4.17 -2.84
N ALA A 165 -0.06 -3.96 -4.02
CA ALA A 165 0.61 -3.32 -5.16
C ALA A 165 1.19 -1.94 -4.79
N GLY A 166 0.47 -1.16 -3.96
CA GLY A 166 0.98 0.09 -3.42
C GLY A 166 2.15 -0.10 -2.46
N GLY A 167 2.19 -1.21 -1.72
CA GLY A 167 3.34 -1.61 -0.92
C GLY A 167 4.58 -1.92 -1.77
N ASN A 168 4.39 -2.57 -2.92
CA ASN A 168 5.44 -2.71 -3.94
C ASN A 168 5.91 -1.34 -4.43
N LEU A 169 4.99 -0.46 -4.84
CA LEU A 169 5.31 0.89 -5.32
C LEU A 169 6.02 1.74 -4.27
N ALA A 170 5.72 1.56 -2.96
CA ALA A 170 6.43 2.24 -1.89
C ALA A 170 7.91 1.82 -1.83
N ILE A 171 8.18 0.52 -1.99
CA ILE A 171 9.54 0.00 -2.05
C ILE A 171 10.26 0.51 -3.31
N VAL A 172 9.64 0.35 -4.47
CA VAL A 172 10.20 0.76 -5.77
C VAL A 172 10.52 2.26 -5.80
N THR A 173 9.59 3.09 -5.32
CA THR A 173 9.81 4.55 -5.21
C THR A 173 10.98 4.86 -4.28
N THR A 174 11.08 4.19 -3.12
CA THR A 174 12.22 4.35 -2.21
C THR A 174 13.55 4.01 -2.89
N GLN A 175 13.62 2.90 -3.61
CA GLN A 175 14.82 2.49 -4.33
C GLN A 175 15.18 3.48 -5.46
N SER A 176 14.19 3.96 -6.22
CA SER A 176 14.42 4.94 -7.29
C SER A 176 14.96 6.27 -6.74
N LEU A 177 14.44 6.73 -5.58
CA LEU A 177 14.91 7.95 -4.92
C LEU A 177 16.29 7.77 -4.26
N ALA A 178 16.72 6.55 -3.98
CA ALA A 178 18.07 6.26 -3.50
C ALA A 178 19.10 6.17 -4.65
N GLU A 179 18.69 5.70 -5.84
CA GLU A 179 19.54 5.66 -7.04
C GLU A 179 19.79 7.05 -7.64
N GLU A 180 18.75 7.88 -7.67
CA GLU A 180 18.82 9.28 -8.06
C GLU A 180 18.20 10.11 -6.95
N GLU A 181 19.04 10.77 -6.14
CA GLU A 181 18.62 11.48 -4.95
C GLU A 181 17.56 12.55 -5.24
N ALA A 182 16.50 12.56 -4.44
CA ALA A 182 15.50 13.62 -4.44
C ALA A 182 15.98 14.84 -3.62
N MET A 183 15.23 15.96 -3.70
CA MET A 183 15.53 17.19 -2.95
C MET A 183 15.48 17.01 -1.43
N VAL A 184 14.75 16.00 -0.96
CA VAL A 184 14.69 15.62 0.47
C VAL A 184 14.81 14.09 0.58
N PRO A 185 15.32 13.57 1.70
CA PRO A 185 15.50 12.12 1.87
C PRO A 185 14.16 11.38 2.06
N VAL A 186 14.16 10.08 1.81
CA VAL A 186 13.17 9.17 2.38
C VAL A 186 13.57 8.91 3.83
N VAL A 187 12.68 9.24 4.77
CA VAL A 187 12.95 9.16 6.22
C VAL A 187 12.33 7.92 6.87
N LEU A 188 11.36 7.31 6.21
CA LEU A 188 10.71 6.06 6.61
C LEU A 188 10.08 5.41 5.39
N GLN A 189 10.09 4.07 5.31
CA GLN A 189 9.38 3.29 4.31
C GLN A 189 8.36 2.38 5.00
N VAL A 190 7.13 2.27 4.44
CA VAL A 190 6.04 1.52 5.09
C VAL A 190 5.29 0.65 4.06
N PRO A 191 5.84 -0.48 3.62
CA PRO A 191 5.13 -1.42 2.77
C PRO A 191 4.19 -2.31 3.60
N ILE A 192 2.89 -2.27 3.27
CA ILE A 192 1.84 -3.05 3.92
C ILE A 192 1.50 -4.23 3.01
N TYR A 193 1.70 -5.46 3.48
CA TYR A 193 1.56 -6.74 2.75
C TYR A 193 2.01 -6.67 1.27
N PRO A 194 3.26 -6.25 1.02
CA PRO A 194 3.72 -5.94 -0.33
C PRO A 194 3.94 -7.18 -1.19
N LEU A 195 3.78 -7.02 -2.50
CA LEU A 195 4.41 -7.88 -3.49
C LEU A 195 5.88 -7.46 -3.63
N ALA A 196 6.82 -8.16 -3.01
CA ALA A 196 8.23 -7.80 -3.04
C ALA A 196 9.12 -8.74 -3.86
N ASP A 197 8.73 -10.00 -4.00
CA ASP A 197 9.46 -11.04 -4.74
C ASP A 197 8.54 -12.04 -5.45
N PRO A 198 9.08 -12.93 -6.31
CA PRO A 198 8.31 -14.00 -6.92
C PRO A 198 7.63 -14.89 -5.88
N LEU A 199 6.32 -15.14 -6.05
CA LEU A 199 5.50 -15.80 -5.02
C LEU A 199 5.57 -17.32 -5.06
N ALA A 200 5.73 -17.94 -6.24
CA ALA A 200 5.69 -19.38 -6.43
C ALA A 200 6.59 -20.20 -5.48
N PRO A 201 7.79 -19.75 -5.07
CA PRO A 201 8.61 -20.49 -4.12
C PRO A 201 8.09 -20.49 -2.68
N HIS A 202 7.19 -19.56 -2.33
CA HIS A 202 6.77 -19.35 -0.93
C HIS A 202 5.64 -20.29 -0.50
N PRO A 203 5.72 -20.90 0.71
CA PRO A 203 4.64 -21.72 1.26
C PRO A 203 3.30 -21.00 1.32
N SER A 204 3.27 -19.70 1.69
CA SER A 204 2.05 -18.92 1.81
C SER A 204 1.27 -18.82 0.48
N TYR A 205 1.94 -18.81 -0.65
CA TYR A 205 1.31 -18.79 -1.97
C TYR A 205 0.43 -20.02 -2.21
N ARG A 206 0.87 -21.19 -1.72
CA ARG A 206 0.10 -22.44 -1.78
C ARG A 206 -0.90 -22.57 -0.64
N ASP A 207 -0.48 -22.24 0.59
CA ASP A 207 -1.26 -22.49 1.80
C ASP A 207 -2.49 -21.58 1.91
N PHE A 208 -2.46 -20.41 1.26
CA PHE A 208 -3.55 -19.43 1.22
C PHE A 208 -4.04 -19.14 -0.20
N ALA A 209 -3.89 -20.10 -1.11
CA ALA A 209 -4.24 -19.96 -2.53
C ALA A 209 -5.72 -19.62 -2.77
N GLU A 210 -6.61 -20.11 -1.89
CA GLU A 210 -8.06 -19.95 -1.97
C GLU A 210 -8.68 -19.80 -0.59
N GLY A 211 -9.86 -19.16 -0.52
CA GLY A 211 -10.65 -19.07 0.72
C GLY A 211 -10.23 -17.96 1.70
N TYR A 212 -9.25 -17.11 1.35
CA TYR A 212 -8.72 -16.04 2.20
C TYR A 212 -8.76 -14.65 1.52
N PHE A 213 -9.80 -14.37 0.77
CA PHE A 213 -10.06 -13.13 0.04
C PHE A 213 -9.20 -12.98 -1.23
N LEU A 214 -7.88 -12.79 -1.11
CA LEU A 214 -6.99 -12.76 -2.27
C LEU A 214 -6.68 -14.19 -2.70
N SER A 215 -7.06 -14.55 -3.93
CA SER A 215 -6.78 -15.85 -4.52
C SER A 215 -5.52 -15.82 -5.39
N VAL A 216 -4.92 -17.00 -5.61
CA VAL A 216 -3.83 -17.15 -6.59
C VAL A 216 -4.31 -16.82 -7.99
N GLN A 217 -5.55 -17.20 -8.34
CA GLN A 217 -6.16 -16.85 -9.63
C GLN A 217 -6.23 -15.34 -9.85
N ALA A 218 -6.63 -14.56 -8.82
CA ALA A 218 -6.62 -13.11 -8.90
C ALA A 218 -5.20 -12.54 -9.05
N ILE A 219 -4.21 -13.12 -8.34
CA ILE A 219 -2.80 -12.70 -8.46
C ILE A 219 -2.29 -12.93 -9.89
N GLU A 220 -2.57 -14.09 -10.50
CA GLU A 220 -2.18 -14.39 -11.87
C GLU A 220 -2.85 -13.46 -12.89
N PHE A 221 -4.12 -13.12 -12.68
CA PHE A 221 -4.82 -12.13 -13.48
C PHE A 221 -4.14 -10.74 -13.38
N PHE A 222 -3.78 -10.28 -12.18
CA PHE A 222 -3.09 -9.01 -11.99
C PHE A 222 -1.71 -9.00 -12.65
N ASP A 223 -0.93 -10.07 -12.52
CA ASP A 223 0.39 -10.22 -13.13
C ASP A 223 0.30 -10.12 -14.66
N GLN A 224 -0.65 -10.84 -15.26
CA GLN A 224 -0.90 -10.78 -16.71
C GLN A 224 -1.35 -9.39 -17.18
N ALA A 225 -2.25 -8.73 -16.44
CA ALA A 225 -2.73 -7.40 -16.80
C ALA A 225 -1.65 -6.33 -16.65
N TYR A 226 -0.84 -6.42 -15.58
CA TYR A 226 0.25 -5.50 -15.30
C TYR A 226 1.40 -5.64 -16.31
N GLY A 227 1.72 -6.89 -16.71
CA GLY A 227 2.75 -7.19 -17.70
C GLY A 227 4.16 -6.79 -17.24
N GLY A 228 4.44 -6.97 -15.94
CA GLY A 228 5.75 -6.65 -15.35
C GLY A 228 6.86 -7.53 -15.90
N ASP A 229 8.05 -6.96 -16.14
CA ASP A 229 9.24 -7.76 -16.40
C ASP A 229 9.72 -8.38 -15.08
N HIS A 230 9.66 -9.70 -14.97
CA HIS A 230 10.05 -10.44 -13.76
C HIS A 230 11.56 -10.35 -13.44
N ALA A 231 12.38 -9.85 -14.34
CA ALA A 231 13.79 -9.54 -14.10
C ALA A 231 14.03 -8.08 -13.67
N ASP A 232 13.00 -7.23 -13.73
CA ASP A 232 13.11 -5.82 -13.34
C ASP A 232 12.77 -5.67 -11.83
N ARG A 233 13.63 -4.94 -11.09
CA ARG A 233 13.40 -4.62 -9.67
C ARG A 233 12.12 -3.83 -9.42
N ARG A 234 11.57 -3.17 -10.43
CA ARG A 234 10.31 -2.42 -10.31
C ARG A 234 9.10 -3.35 -10.33
N THR A 235 9.26 -4.60 -10.79
CA THR A 235 8.27 -5.68 -10.63
C THR A 235 8.49 -6.41 -9.32
N TYR A 236 9.72 -6.86 -9.07
CA TYR A 236 10.11 -7.55 -7.84
C TYR A 236 11.23 -6.79 -7.12
N PRO A 237 10.91 -5.85 -6.20
CA PRO A 237 11.90 -4.99 -5.57
C PRO A 237 12.94 -5.73 -4.71
N ILE A 238 12.74 -7.01 -4.41
CA ILE A 238 13.77 -7.86 -3.80
C ILE A 238 15.04 -7.95 -4.67
N LEU A 239 14.95 -7.76 -5.97
CA LEU A 239 16.06 -7.75 -6.91
C LEU A 239 16.89 -6.46 -6.87
N GLY A 240 16.36 -5.44 -6.20
CA GLY A 240 17.02 -4.15 -6.08
C GLY A 240 18.08 -4.12 -4.98
N ARG A 241 18.71 -2.96 -4.85
CA ARG A 241 19.71 -2.72 -3.80
C ARG A 241 19.00 -2.45 -2.47
N HIS A 242 19.51 -3.06 -1.39
CA HIS A 242 18.95 -2.93 -0.04
C HIS A 242 19.86 -2.14 0.92
N GLU A 243 21.16 -2.00 0.61
CA GLU A 243 22.08 -1.21 1.42
C GLU A 243 21.71 0.27 1.36
N GLY A 244 21.64 0.89 2.52
CA GLY A 244 21.24 2.29 2.66
C GLY A 244 19.73 2.52 2.57
N THR A 245 18.91 1.45 2.57
CA THR A 245 17.45 1.58 2.71
C THR A 245 17.13 2.31 4.02
N PRO A 246 16.23 3.31 3.99
CA PRO A 246 15.83 4.04 5.20
C PRO A 246 15.17 3.11 6.23
N PRO A 247 15.02 3.56 7.49
CA PRO A 247 14.21 2.86 8.48
C PRO A 247 12.90 2.37 7.87
N THR A 248 12.49 1.13 8.18
CA THR A 248 11.35 0.51 7.50
C THR A 248 10.40 -0.18 8.48
N VAL A 249 9.10 0.04 8.31
CA VAL A 249 8.03 -0.74 8.95
C VAL A 249 7.42 -1.68 7.91
N VAL A 250 7.73 -2.96 7.99
CA VAL A 250 7.15 -3.98 7.10
C VAL A 250 5.95 -4.62 7.79
N VAL A 251 4.79 -4.61 7.12
CA VAL A 251 3.56 -5.19 7.65
C VAL A 251 3.10 -6.34 6.76
N THR A 252 2.67 -7.46 7.35
CA THR A 252 2.08 -8.59 6.60
C THR A 252 0.76 -9.02 7.21
N ALA A 253 -0.09 -9.68 6.43
CA ALA A 253 -1.27 -10.38 6.90
C ALA A 253 -0.96 -11.87 7.10
N GLY A 254 -1.51 -12.48 8.15
CA GLY A 254 -1.16 -13.85 8.53
C GLY A 254 -1.73 -14.91 7.58
N LEU A 255 -2.88 -14.63 6.95
CA LEU A 255 -3.60 -15.52 6.03
C LEU A 255 -3.61 -14.91 4.61
N ASP A 256 -2.42 -14.79 4.02
CA ASP A 256 -2.21 -14.03 2.79
C ASP A 256 -1.20 -14.77 1.89
N PRO A 257 -1.51 -15.01 0.61
CA PRO A 257 -0.54 -15.55 -0.34
C PRO A 257 0.77 -14.76 -0.40
N LEU A 258 0.73 -13.43 -0.16
CA LEU A 258 1.88 -12.52 -0.18
C LEU A 258 2.65 -12.47 1.15
N ARG A 259 2.18 -13.15 2.21
CA ARG A 259 2.79 -13.09 3.54
C ARG A 259 4.30 -13.31 3.52
N ASP A 260 4.71 -14.40 2.89
CA ASP A 260 6.11 -14.82 2.92
C ASP A 260 6.99 -13.93 2.03
N SER A 261 6.44 -13.29 1.00
CA SER A 261 7.11 -12.22 0.23
C SER A 261 7.48 -11.04 1.13
N GLY A 262 6.55 -10.54 1.94
CA GLY A 262 6.83 -9.48 2.91
C GLY A 262 7.84 -9.89 3.99
N ARG A 263 7.76 -11.13 4.50
CA ARG A 263 8.74 -11.69 5.45
C ARG A 263 10.15 -11.74 4.87
N ASN A 264 10.25 -12.22 3.62
CA ASN A 264 11.51 -12.33 2.91
C ASN A 264 12.13 -10.95 2.68
N TYR A 265 11.32 -9.97 2.27
CA TYR A 265 11.78 -8.59 2.12
C TYR A 265 12.33 -8.01 3.43
N ALA A 266 11.60 -8.18 4.55
CA ALA A 266 12.07 -7.75 5.87
C ALA A 266 13.40 -8.40 6.26
N ALA A 267 13.56 -9.70 5.98
CA ALA A 267 14.81 -10.43 6.26
C ALA A 267 15.99 -9.88 5.44
N HIS A 268 15.79 -9.56 4.17
CA HIS A 268 16.84 -8.96 3.31
C HIS A 268 17.26 -7.58 3.81
N LEU A 269 16.30 -6.75 4.22
CA LEU A 269 16.59 -5.43 4.80
C LEU A 269 17.41 -5.54 6.09
N ILE A 270 17.04 -6.46 6.99
CA ILE A 270 17.78 -6.71 8.24
C ILE A 270 19.22 -7.17 7.93
N GLN A 271 19.39 -8.06 6.97
CA GLN A 271 20.71 -8.53 6.54
C GLN A 271 21.56 -7.42 5.91
N ALA A 272 20.92 -6.46 5.24
CA ALA A 272 21.56 -5.27 4.69
C ALA A 272 21.88 -4.18 5.74
N GLY A 273 21.48 -4.39 7.01
CA GLY A 273 21.76 -3.46 8.12
C GLY A 273 20.71 -2.37 8.32
N THR A 274 19.54 -2.48 7.68
CA THR A 274 18.42 -1.55 7.89
C THR A 274 17.75 -1.77 9.25
N ASP A 275 17.38 -0.70 9.97
CA ASP A 275 16.50 -0.80 11.15
C ASP A 275 15.07 -1.11 10.66
N VAL A 276 14.56 -2.28 11.05
CA VAL A 276 13.26 -2.80 10.60
C VAL A 276 12.37 -3.12 11.79
N LEU A 277 11.16 -2.56 11.80
CA LEU A 277 10.05 -3.08 12.60
C LEU A 277 9.16 -3.95 11.69
N TYR A 278 9.09 -5.23 12.01
CA TYR A 278 8.24 -6.18 11.31
C TYR A 278 6.98 -6.46 12.12
N LEU A 279 5.81 -6.33 11.50
CA LEU A 279 4.50 -6.60 12.08
C LEU A 279 3.74 -7.62 11.24
N GLU A 280 3.29 -8.72 11.85
CA GLU A 280 2.38 -9.67 11.22
C GLU A 280 1.01 -9.63 11.88
N MET A 281 -0.02 -9.32 11.11
CA MET A 281 -1.41 -9.32 11.57
C MET A 281 -1.95 -10.75 11.55
N ARG A 282 -1.62 -11.51 12.61
CA ARG A 282 -1.96 -12.94 12.72
C ARG A 282 -3.48 -13.16 12.66
N GLY A 283 -3.91 -14.12 11.85
CA GLY A 283 -5.31 -14.46 11.66
C GLY A 283 -6.11 -13.45 10.86
N SER A 284 -5.44 -12.44 10.27
CA SER A 284 -6.02 -11.46 9.36
C SER A 284 -5.68 -11.79 7.91
N ILE A 285 -6.45 -11.28 6.97
CA ILE A 285 -6.36 -11.53 5.52
C ILE A 285 -5.74 -10.36 4.78
N HIS A 286 -5.37 -10.58 3.51
CA HIS A 286 -4.98 -9.50 2.59
C HIS A 286 -6.05 -8.41 2.50
N GLY A 287 -5.68 -7.14 2.35
CA GLY A 287 -6.63 -6.03 2.22
C GLY A 287 -7.27 -5.53 3.52
N TRP A 288 -6.95 -6.12 4.67
CA TRP A 288 -7.57 -5.81 5.96
C TRP A 288 -7.57 -4.31 6.30
N VAL A 289 -6.57 -3.57 5.86
CA VAL A 289 -6.40 -2.14 6.19
C VAL A 289 -7.54 -1.28 5.66
N ASN A 290 -8.24 -1.72 4.61
CA ASN A 290 -9.41 -1.08 4.01
C ASN A 290 -10.74 -1.79 4.34
N MET A 291 -10.75 -2.66 5.37
CA MET A 291 -11.93 -3.45 5.77
C MET A 291 -12.28 -3.29 7.25
N ARG A 292 -11.99 -2.13 7.84
CA ARG A 292 -12.06 -1.90 9.29
C ARG A 292 -13.48 -1.94 9.87
N LYS A 293 -14.52 -1.81 9.04
CA LYS A 293 -15.91 -2.00 9.44
C LYS A 293 -16.32 -3.47 9.38
N ALA A 294 -15.87 -4.18 8.35
CA ALA A 294 -16.15 -5.60 8.17
C ALA A 294 -15.26 -6.48 9.09
N ILE A 295 -14.05 -6.02 9.39
CA ILE A 295 -13.09 -6.64 10.32
C ILE A 295 -12.77 -5.62 11.43
N PRO A 296 -13.56 -5.53 12.50
CA PRO A 296 -13.35 -4.54 13.57
C PRO A 296 -11.95 -4.60 14.22
N SER A 297 -11.32 -5.80 14.30
CA SER A 297 -9.96 -5.94 14.81
C SER A 297 -8.90 -5.25 13.96
N ALA A 298 -9.19 -4.96 12.69
CA ALA A 298 -8.28 -4.26 11.76
C ALA A 298 -7.97 -2.81 12.20
N GLN A 299 -8.89 -2.16 12.94
CA GLN A 299 -8.61 -0.82 13.48
C GLN A 299 -7.49 -0.84 14.53
N ALA A 300 -7.44 -1.89 15.37
CA ALA A 300 -6.34 -2.07 16.33
C ALA A 300 -5.02 -2.40 15.62
N ASP A 301 -5.08 -3.19 14.54
CA ASP A 301 -3.91 -3.47 13.68
C ASP A 301 -3.37 -2.19 13.05
N LEU A 302 -4.24 -1.32 12.51
CA LEU A 302 -3.82 -0.03 11.96
C LEU A 302 -3.18 0.86 13.05
N HIS A 303 -3.72 0.89 14.26
CA HIS A 303 -3.12 1.63 15.37
C HIS A 303 -1.73 1.08 15.73
N ALA A 304 -1.50 -0.24 15.65
CA ALA A 304 -0.18 -0.82 15.85
C ALA A 304 0.82 -0.38 14.77
N VAL A 305 0.38 -0.31 13.50
CA VAL A 305 1.20 0.23 12.40
C VAL A 305 1.57 1.69 12.65
N LEU A 306 0.59 2.54 12.99
CA LEU A 306 0.84 3.95 13.30
C LEU A 306 1.79 4.15 14.49
N SER A 307 1.67 3.30 15.51
CA SER A 307 2.58 3.31 16.66
C SER A 307 4.02 2.93 16.27
N ALA A 308 4.17 1.91 15.42
CA ALA A 308 5.47 1.51 14.88
C ALA A 308 6.11 2.62 14.03
N MET A 309 5.33 3.28 13.17
CA MET A 309 5.79 4.43 12.37
C MET A 309 6.29 5.57 13.27
N LYS A 310 5.53 5.94 14.30
CA LYS A 310 5.96 6.97 15.29
C LYS A 310 7.27 6.59 15.96
N THR A 311 7.37 5.34 16.44
CA THR A 311 8.59 4.82 17.09
C THR A 311 9.81 4.93 16.16
N MET A 312 9.64 4.60 14.88
CA MET A 312 10.74 4.68 13.92
C MET A 312 11.14 6.13 13.62
N LEU A 313 10.17 7.03 13.45
CA LEU A 313 10.45 8.45 13.25
C LEU A 313 11.13 9.08 14.47
N GLU A 314 10.74 8.70 15.69
CA GLU A 314 11.39 9.20 16.93
C GLU A 314 12.83 8.70 17.10
N ARG A 315 13.15 7.49 16.60
CA ARG A 315 14.52 6.93 16.68
C ARG A 315 15.50 7.59 15.71
N HIS A 316 15.00 8.07 14.57
CA HIS A 316 15.82 8.51 13.45
C HIS A 316 15.62 9.99 13.08
N GLY A 317 14.75 10.71 13.83
CA GLY A 317 14.41 12.13 13.62
C GLY A 317 15.18 13.15 14.44
#